data_b739cb1b8f9d3ad058bd096aa007e388
#
_entry.id   b739cb1b8f9d3ad058bd096aa007e388
#
_cell.length_a   1.000
_cell.length_b   1.000
_cell.length_c   1.000
_cell.angle_alpha   90.00
_cell.angle_beta   90.00
_cell.angle_gamma   90.00
#
_symmetry.space_group_name_H-M   'P 1'
#
loop_
_entity.id
_entity.type
_entity.pdbx_description
1 polymer ?
#
loop_
_entity_poly.entity_id
_entity_poly.type
_entity_poly.pdbx_seq_one_letter_code
_entity_poly.pdbx_strand_id
1 'polypeptide(L)'
;MKIVVCVKQVAALDDEFELREDGLGVDPDFLERDLNEWDSFSLEAALQLREQAGGDGHEVVAVTVGDEEADEALLGCLARGADRAVRVWDEEVLARGDVLVTARALAAAVSREQPDLVLCGVQSSDAVNGATGTAVAGLLGLARVAVVKQLEFDAAAGTVTVARELESGLVERLRIALPALLTIQTGINEPGYATLRAIKQARDKPLEVVAPGDLGLEAGDLEQIAGTQLQALAPPERGAGAEMLEGSPAELANRILELVKERVTS
;
A
#
# COMPACT_ATOMS: atom_id res chain seq x y z
N MET A 1 -5.81 -14.84 16.51
CA MET A 1 -4.99 -13.72 16.01
C MET A 1 -5.83 -12.86 15.11
N LYS A 2 -5.79 -11.54 15.30
CA LYS A 2 -6.41 -10.57 14.39
C LYS A 2 -5.33 -9.86 13.58
N ILE A 3 -5.45 -9.93 12.26
CA ILE A 3 -4.54 -9.26 11.33
C ILE A 3 -5.30 -8.14 10.64
N VAL A 4 -4.79 -6.93 10.74
CA VAL A 4 -5.30 -5.79 9.96
C VAL A 4 -4.39 -5.57 8.76
N VAL A 5 -4.98 -5.46 7.57
CA VAL A 5 -4.28 -5.11 6.34
C VAL A 5 -4.72 -3.74 5.90
N CYS A 6 -3.81 -2.76 5.97
CA CYS A 6 -4.05 -1.45 5.39
C CYS A 6 -3.89 -1.54 3.88
N VAL A 7 -4.91 -1.14 3.15
CA VAL A 7 -4.94 -1.21 1.68
C VAL A 7 -5.26 0.15 1.08
N LYS A 8 -4.80 0.38 -0.14
CA LYS A 8 -5.08 1.60 -0.88
C LYS A 8 -5.64 1.27 -2.26
N GLN A 9 -6.70 1.96 -2.66
CA GLN A 9 -7.07 2.06 -4.06
C GLN A 9 -6.16 3.08 -4.73
N VAL A 10 -5.54 2.72 -5.84
CA VAL A 10 -4.63 3.57 -6.60
C VAL A 10 -5.19 3.85 -7.98
N ALA A 11 -4.78 4.98 -8.54
CA ALA A 11 -5.03 5.31 -9.93
C ALA A 11 -4.12 4.47 -10.83
N ALA A 12 -4.69 3.75 -11.78
CA ALA A 12 -4.00 3.23 -12.94
C ALA A 12 -4.22 4.23 -14.09
N LEU A 13 -3.15 4.77 -14.63
CA LEU A 13 -3.21 5.75 -15.71
C LEU A 13 -2.79 5.10 -17.01
N ASP A 14 -3.57 5.35 -18.07
CA ASP A 14 -3.14 5.10 -19.44
C ASP A 14 -2.14 6.17 -19.91
N ASP A 15 -1.49 5.92 -21.04
CA ASP A 15 -0.55 6.87 -21.67
C ASP A 15 -1.21 8.22 -22.04
N GLU A 16 -2.53 8.22 -22.22
CA GLU A 16 -3.35 9.40 -22.53
C GLU A 16 -4.28 9.69 -21.35
N PHE A 17 -3.97 10.71 -20.56
CA PHE A 17 -4.83 11.21 -19.49
C PHE A 17 -4.90 12.73 -19.52
N GLU A 18 -5.97 13.27 -18.99
CA GLU A 18 -6.16 14.71 -18.83
C GLU A 18 -6.16 15.09 -17.33
N LEU A 19 -5.67 16.28 -17.03
CA LEU A 19 -5.75 16.83 -15.68
C LEU A 19 -7.07 17.58 -15.51
N ARG A 20 -7.59 17.58 -14.30
CA ARG A 20 -8.73 18.42 -13.93
C ARG A 20 -8.39 19.90 -14.16
N GLU A 21 -9.43 20.73 -14.34
CA GLU A 21 -9.28 22.17 -14.55
C GLU A 21 -8.52 22.87 -13.41
N ASP A 22 -8.62 22.37 -12.18
CA ASP A 22 -7.91 22.92 -11.02
C ASP A 22 -6.42 22.52 -10.97
N GLY A 23 -5.98 21.60 -11.82
CA GLY A 23 -4.60 21.08 -11.85
C GLY A 23 -4.20 20.27 -10.62
N LEU A 24 -5.15 19.86 -9.78
CA LEU A 24 -4.90 19.15 -8.53
C LEU A 24 -5.22 17.65 -8.59
N GLY A 25 -5.56 17.14 -9.76
CA GLY A 25 -5.88 15.73 -9.98
C GLY A 25 -5.97 15.38 -11.44
N VAL A 26 -6.08 14.11 -11.72
CA VAL A 26 -6.43 13.58 -13.03
C VAL A 26 -7.94 13.62 -13.18
N ASP A 27 -8.42 13.88 -14.40
CA ASP A 27 -9.85 13.85 -14.71
C ASP A 27 -10.39 12.43 -14.45
N PRO A 28 -11.49 12.28 -13.67
CA PRO A 28 -12.04 10.97 -13.32
C PRO A 28 -12.36 10.07 -14.50
N ASP A 29 -12.68 10.64 -15.67
CA ASP A 29 -13.00 9.89 -16.89
C ASP A 29 -11.78 9.13 -17.46
N PHE A 30 -10.57 9.49 -17.04
CA PHE A 30 -9.30 8.86 -17.42
C PHE A 30 -8.69 7.98 -16.29
N LEU A 31 -9.43 7.78 -15.20
CA LEU A 31 -8.94 7.00 -14.06
C LEU A 31 -9.50 5.58 -14.11
N GLU A 32 -8.63 4.61 -14.36
CA GLU A 32 -8.88 3.25 -13.91
C GLU A 32 -8.39 3.13 -12.45
N ARG A 33 -9.13 2.38 -11.64
CA ARG A 33 -8.81 2.21 -10.22
C ARG A 33 -8.58 0.76 -9.90
N ASP A 34 -7.48 0.49 -9.22
CA ASP A 34 -7.08 -0.83 -8.81
C ASP A 34 -6.65 -0.87 -7.34
N LEU A 35 -6.67 -2.06 -6.76
CA LEU A 35 -6.00 -2.30 -5.49
C LEU A 35 -4.49 -2.15 -5.70
N ASN A 36 -3.82 -1.37 -4.86
CA ASN A 36 -2.37 -1.23 -4.90
C ASN A 36 -1.67 -2.60 -4.91
N GLU A 37 -0.73 -2.78 -5.83
CA GLU A 37 -0.04 -4.06 -6.03
C GLU A 37 0.60 -4.57 -4.73
N TRP A 38 1.36 -3.72 -4.02
CA TRP A 38 1.99 -4.11 -2.74
C TRP A 38 0.98 -4.57 -1.69
N ASP A 39 -0.21 -3.98 -1.67
CA ASP A 39 -1.26 -4.36 -0.72
C ASP A 39 -1.90 -5.70 -1.09
N SER A 40 -1.88 -6.07 -2.36
CA SER A 40 -2.26 -7.42 -2.80
C SER A 40 -1.35 -8.50 -2.18
N PHE A 41 -0.03 -8.25 -2.14
CA PHE A 41 0.93 -9.13 -1.46
C PHE A 41 0.74 -9.12 0.07
N SER A 42 0.40 -7.96 0.64
CA SER A 42 0.12 -7.84 2.07
C SER A 42 -1.11 -8.64 2.48
N LEU A 43 -2.19 -8.55 1.69
CA LEU A 43 -3.41 -9.31 1.91
C LEU A 43 -3.14 -10.82 1.83
N GLU A 44 -2.45 -11.26 0.78
CA GLU A 44 -2.09 -12.68 0.61
C GLU A 44 -1.25 -13.18 1.78
N ALA A 45 -0.28 -12.39 2.26
CA ALA A 45 0.51 -12.73 3.43
C ALA A 45 -0.36 -12.90 4.69
N ALA A 46 -1.34 -12.02 4.90
CA ALA A 46 -2.29 -12.12 6.01
C ALA A 46 -3.13 -13.40 5.94
N LEU A 47 -3.62 -13.75 4.75
CA LEU A 47 -4.43 -14.95 4.53
C LEU A 47 -3.61 -16.22 4.78
N GLN A 48 -2.38 -16.28 4.29
CA GLN A 48 -1.47 -17.40 4.51
C GLN A 48 -1.11 -17.55 6.00
N LEU A 49 -0.86 -16.45 6.72
CA LEU A 49 -0.63 -16.47 8.17
C LEU A 49 -1.85 -16.98 8.94
N ARG A 50 -3.07 -16.56 8.56
CA ARG A 50 -4.31 -17.07 9.16
C ARG A 50 -4.42 -18.59 8.99
N GLU A 51 -4.15 -19.10 7.80
CA GLU A 51 -4.17 -20.55 7.53
C GLU A 51 -3.10 -21.30 8.34
N GLN A 52 -1.86 -20.79 8.38
CA GLN A 52 -0.78 -21.36 9.18
C GLN A 52 -1.10 -21.40 10.68
N ALA A 53 -1.86 -20.41 11.17
CA ALA A 53 -2.30 -20.35 12.55
C ALA A 53 -3.47 -21.30 12.89
N GLY A 54 -4.02 -22.02 11.90
CA GLY A 54 -5.10 -22.98 12.07
C GLY A 54 -6.46 -22.53 11.53
N GLY A 55 -6.55 -21.37 10.92
CA GLY A 55 -7.76 -20.83 10.28
C GLY A 55 -8.81 -20.32 11.27
N ASP A 56 -9.51 -21.23 11.92
CA ASP A 56 -10.60 -20.89 12.84
C ASP A 56 -10.15 -20.05 14.05
N GLY A 57 -10.93 -19.02 14.38
CA GLY A 57 -10.63 -18.10 15.47
C GLY A 57 -9.59 -17.02 15.15
N HIS A 58 -9.19 -16.92 13.88
CA HIS A 58 -8.31 -15.87 13.36
C HIS A 58 -9.08 -15.01 12.36
N GLU A 59 -8.84 -13.70 12.38
CA GLU A 59 -9.58 -12.72 11.57
C GLU A 59 -8.62 -11.87 10.73
N VAL A 60 -8.97 -11.63 9.46
CA VAL A 60 -8.28 -10.69 8.56
C VAL A 60 -9.23 -9.55 8.21
N VAL A 61 -8.84 -8.33 8.57
CA VAL A 61 -9.62 -7.12 8.34
C VAL A 61 -8.90 -6.21 7.37
N ALA A 62 -9.55 -5.87 6.26
CA ALA A 62 -9.02 -4.86 5.32
C ALA A 62 -9.46 -3.47 5.77
N VAL A 63 -8.53 -2.52 5.85
CA VAL A 63 -8.79 -1.13 6.26
C VAL A 63 -8.26 -0.17 5.21
N THR A 64 -9.07 0.80 4.80
CA THR A 64 -8.66 1.87 3.88
C THR A 64 -9.10 3.24 4.34
N VAL A 65 -8.41 4.27 3.86
CA VAL A 65 -8.87 5.68 3.88
C VAL A 65 -9.11 6.07 2.43
N GLY A 66 -10.35 6.38 2.10
CA GLY A 66 -10.77 6.70 0.73
C GLY A 66 -12.27 6.95 0.64
N ASP A 67 -12.68 7.61 -0.44
CA ASP A 67 -14.08 7.86 -0.77
C ASP A 67 -14.86 6.56 -1.10
N GLU A 68 -16.08 6.70 -1.58
CA GLU A 68 -16.95 5.55 -1.87
C GLU A 68 -16.41 4.63 -2.97
N GLU A 69 -15.56 5.14 -3.84
CA GLU A 69 -14.97 4.35 -4.92
C GLU A 69 -13.95 3.34 -4.39
N ALA A 70 -13.36 3.60 -3.22
CA ALA A 70 -12.48 2.64 -2.54
C ALA A 70 -13.20 1.35 -2.08
N ASP A 71 -14.55 1.34 -2.09
CA ASP A 71 -15.33 0.14 -1.80
C ASP A 71 -15.04 -0.99 -2.80
N GLU A 72 -14.69 -0.68 -4.05
CA GLU A 72 -14.33 -1.69 -5.04
C GLU A 72 -13.05 -2.45 -4.65
N ALA A 73 -12.02 -1.73 -4.21
CA ALA A 73 -10.80 -2.35 -3.70
C ALA A 73 -11.06 -3.20 -2.44
N LEU A 74 -11.92 -2.74 -1.53
CA LEU A 74 -12.32 -3.49 -0.35
C LEU A 74 -13.13 -4.74 -0.69
N LEU A 75 -14.06 -4.65 -1.64
CA LEU A 75 -14.80 -5.81 -2.15
C LEU A 75 -13.85 -6.84 -2.79
N GLY A 76 -12.81 -6.37 -3.48
CA GLY A 76 -11.72 -7.21 -3.98
C GLY A 76 -10.98 -7.95 -2.86
N CYS A 77 -10.69 -7.27 -1.75
CA CYS A 77 -10.08 -7.90 -0.57
C CYS A 77 -11.01 -8.93 0.08
N LEU A 78 -12.30 -8.61 0.23
CA LEU A 78 -13.32 -9.52 0.78
C LEU A 78 -13.50 -10.76 -0.11
N ALA A 79 -13.45 -10.59 -1.44
CA ALA A 79 -13.55 -11.68 -2.40
C ALA A 79 -12.34 -12.62 -2.36
N ARG A 80 -11.15 -12.11 -2.06
CA ARG A 80 -9.93 -12.91 -1.89
C ARG A 80 -9.86 -13.64 -0.56
N GLY A 81 -10.63 -13.23 0.43
CA GLY A 81 -10.71 -13.96 1.70
C GLY A 81 -10.61 -13.14 2.97
N ALA A 82 -10.52 -11.82 2.92
CA ALA A 82 -10.71 -10.99 4.10
C ALA A 82 -12.11 -11.25 4.70
N ASP A 83 -12.20 -11.19 6.03
CA ASP A 83 -13.42 -11.52 6.75
C ASP A 83 -14.38 -10.32 6.77
N ARG A 84 -13.86 -9.12 6.93
CA ARG A 84 -14.59 -7.85 6.87
C ARG A 84 -13.68 -6.71 6.42
N ALA A 85 -14.30 -5.57 6.14
CA ALA A 85 -13.61 -4.37 5.69
C ALA A 85 -14.07 -3.14 6.46
N VAL A 86 -13.20 -2.16 6.59
CA VAL A 86 -13.47 -0.84 7.19
C VAL A 86 -12.96 0.24 6.27
N ARG A 87 -13.83 1.18 5.93
CA ARG A 87 -13.49 2.37 5.17
C ARG A 87 -13.63 3.61 6.05
N VAL A 88 -12.58 4.40 6.12
CA VAL A 88 -12.59 5.70 6.84
C VAL A 88 -12.65 6.80 5.82
N TRP A 89 -13.69 7.65 5.93
CA TRP A 89 -13.81 8.78 5.02
C TRP A 89 -14.66 9.91 5.58
N ASP A 90 -14.24 11.09 5.24
CA ASP A 90 -14.99 12.34 5.32
C ASP A 90 -14.39 13.31 4.29
N GLU A 91 -15.20 13.82 3.40
CA GLU A 91 -14.79 14.66 2.27
C GLU A 91 -14.12 15.96 2.75
N GLU A 92 -14.65 16.61 3.77
CA GLU A 92 -14.13 17.88 4.26
C GLU A 92 -12.77 17.73 4.95
N VAL A 93 -12.53 16.57 5.56
CA VAL A 93 -11.39 16.32 6.45
C VAL A 93 -10.26 15.56 5.74
N LEU A 94 -10.60 14.60 4.90
CA LEU A 94 -9.62 13.63 4.36
C LEU A 94 -9.29 13.83 2.87
N ALA A 95 -10.15 14.49 2.08
CA ALA A 95 -9.96 14.62 0.63
C ALA A 95 -8.64 15.31 0.23
N ARG A 96 -8.10 16.17 1.08
CA ARG A 96 -6.84 16.90 0.87
C ARG A 96 -5.74 16.49 1.84
N GLY A 97 -5.95 15.37 2.53
CA GLY A 97 -4.99 14.88 3.52
C GLY A 97 -3.71 14.37 2.89
N ASP A 98 -2.59 14.68 3.50
CA ASP A 98 -1.29 14.13 3.16
C ASP A 98 -1.04 12.76 3.83
N VAL A 99 0.18 12.24 3.70
CA VAL A 99 0.60 10.98 4.32
C VAL A 99 0.36 10.95 5.84
N LEU A 100 0.57 12.07 6.54
CA LEU A 100 0.42 12.12 8.01
C LEU A 100 -1.05 12.11 8.41
N VAL A 101 -1.90 12.83 7.69
CA VAL A 101 -3.36 12.84 7.88
C VAL A 101 -3.91 11.42 7.63
N THR A 102 -3.54 10.81 6.50
CA THR A 102 -3.92 9.43 6.17
C THR A 102 -3.45 8.45 7.24
N ALA A 103 -2.18 8.55 7.66
CA ALA A 103 -1.62 7.67 8.69
C ALA A 103 -2.34 7.84 10.03
N ARG A 104 -2.78 9.05 10.39
CA ARG A 104 -3.53 9.33 11.62
C ARG A 104 -4.91 8.67 11.58
N ALA A 105 -5.62 8.78 10.45
CA ALA A 105 -6.92 8.14 10.25
C ALA A 105 -6.80 6.61 10.29
N LEU A 106 -5.81 6.04 9.58
CA LEU A 106 -5.52 4.61 9.63
C LEU A 106 -5.16 4.15 11.05
N ALA A 107 -4.29 4.88 11.76
CA ALA A 107 -3.89 4.51 13.11
C ALA A 107 -5.10 4.46 14.06
N ALA A 108 -6.02 5.39 13.96
CA ALA A 108 -7.24 5.39 14.79
C ALA A 108 -8.13 4.18 14.47
N ALA A 109 -8.36 3.88 13.19
CA ALA A 109 -9.14 2.71 12.78
C ALA A 109 -8.45 1.40 13.21
N VAL A 110 -7.15 1.27 12.98
CA VAL A 110 -6.34 0.11 13.39
C VAL A 110 -6.37 -0.07 14.91
N SER A 111 -6.25 1.02 15.68
CA SER A 111 -6.31 0.97 17.15
C SER A 111 -7.64 0.43 17.66
N ARG A 112 -8.77 0.83 17.03
CA ARG A 112 -10.10 0.32 17.34
C ARG A 112 -10.20 -1.19 17.16
N GLU A 113 -9.50 -1.72 16.17
CA GLU A 113 -9.46 -3.15 15.86
C GLU A 113 -8.66 -3.99 16.85
N GLN A 114 -7.75 -3.39 17.59
CA GLN A 114 -6.85 -4.10 18.52
C GLN A 114 -6.13 -5.29 17.86
N PRO A 115 -5.41 -5.10 16.75
CA PRO A 115 -4.78 -6.20 16.04
C PRO A 115 -3.56 -6.76 16.77
N ASP A 116 -3.29 -8.04 16.53
CA ASP A 116 -2.00 -8.64 16.88
C ASP A 116 -0.93 -8.28 15.84
N LEU A 117 -1.33 -8.15 14.57
CA LEU A 117 -0.41 -7.83 13.47
C LEU A 117 -1.07 -6.87 12.49
N VAL A 118 -0.30 -5.88 12.05
CA VAL A 118 -0.70 -4.95 10.99
C VAL A 118 0.22 -5.14 9.79
N LEU A 119 -0.36 -5.32 8.61
CA LEU A 119 0.36 -5.40 7.35
C LEU A 119 -0.02 -4.23 6.45
N CYS A 120 0.94 -3.69 5.73
CA CYS A 120 0.76 -2.66 4.69
C CYS A 120 1.70 -2.96 3.53
N GLY A 121 1.42 -2.49 2.34
CA GLY A 121 2.43 -2.42 1.29
C GLY A 121 3.59 -1.48 1.66
N VAL A 122 4.76 -1.71 1.09
CA VAL A 122 5.90 -0.79 1.28
C VAL A 122 5.55 0.61 0.81
N GLN A 123 4.85 0.71 -0.31
CA GLN A 123 4.46 1.97 -0.94
C GLN A 123 3.22 1.78 -1.82
N SER A 124 2.68 2.87 -2.34
CA SER A 124 1.65 2.83 -3.39
C SER A 124 2.26 3.19 -4.74
N SER A 125 1.71 2.63 -5.82
CA SER A 125 2.19 2.87 -7.19
C SER A 125 1.99 4.30 -7.66
N ASP A 126 0.98 4.99 -7.14
CA ASP A 126 0.60 6.36 -7.52
C ASP A 126 1.44 7.44 -6.81
N ALA A 127 1.60 7.36 -5.50
CA ALA A 127 2.24 8.40 -4.71
C ALA A 127 3.70 8.09 -4.30
N VAL A 128 4.09 6.82 -4.27
CA VAL A 128 5.45 6.30 -4.00
C VAL A 128 6.09 6.85 -2.71
N ASN A 129 5.30 7.32 -1.76
CA ASN A 129 5.82 7.96 -0.54
C ASN A 129 6.57 7.00 0.41
N GLY A 130 6.20 5.70 0.42
CA GLY A 130 6.84 4.69 1.27
C GLY A 130 6.79 4.95 2.78
N ALA A 131 5.92 5.85 3.24
CA ALA A 131 5.95 6.37 4.60
C ALA A 131 4.73 5.99 5.45
N THR A 132 3.58 5.72 4.84
CA THR A 132 2.30 5.55 5.54
C THR A 132 2.36 4.46 6.62
N GLY A 133 2.80 3.25 6.27
CA GLY A 133 2.89 2.14 7.23
C GLY A 133 3.82 2.45 8.40
N THR A 134 4.98 3.07 8.12
CA THR A 134 5.94 3.48 9.16
C THR A 134 5.34 4.56 10.07
N ALA A 135 4.59 5.53 9.52
CA ALA A 135 3.91 6.56 10.30
C ALA A 135 2.81 5.96 11.19
N VAL A 136 1.99 5.05 10.67
CA VAL A 136 0.97 4.31 11.45
C VAL A 136 1.62 3.58 12.62
N ALA A 137 2.73 2.85 12.39
CA ALA A 137 3.44 2.16 13.47
C ALA A 137 3.96 3.12 14.54
N GLY A 138 4.50 4.27 14.12
CA GLY A 138 4.96 5.31 15.05
C GLY A 138 3.83 5.89 15.90
N LEU A 139 2.68 6.19 15.30
CA LEU A 139 1.49 6.70 15.99
C LEU A 139 0.90 5.70 17.00
N LEU A 140 1.00 4.39 16.70
CA LEU A 140 0.50 3.32 17.56
C LEU A 140 1.55 2.81 18.56
N GLY A 141 2.80 3.26 18.48
CA GLY A 141 3.89 2.74 19.32
C GLY A 141 4.22 1.27 19.05
N LEU A 142 3.94 0.76 17.85
CA LEU A 142 4.18 -0.62 17.47
C LEU A 142 5.65 -0.86 17.07
N ALA A 143 6.17 -2.04 17.41
CA ALA A 143 7.38 -2.54 16.75
C ALA A 143 7.14 -2.64 15.24
N ARG A 144 8.17 -2.27 14.43
CA ARG A 144 8.00 -2.28 12.96
C ARG A 144 9.21 -2.81 12.22
N VAL A 145 8.96 -3.46 11.10
CA VAL A 145 9.98 -3.76 10.08
C VAL A 145 9.44 -3.40 8.70
N ALA A 146 10.26 -2.69 7.95
CA ALA A 146 9.92 -2.30 6.58
C ALA A 146 10.60 -3.21 5.54
N VAL A 147 9.97 -3.34 4.36
CA VAL A 147 10.50 -4.06 3.19
C VAL A 147 10.68 -5.56 3.46
N VAL A 148 9.66 -6.17 4.06
CA VAL A 148 9.67 -7.59 4.42
C VAL A 148 9.46 -8.45 3.17
N LYS A 149 10.37 -9.40 2.94
CA LYS A 149 10.35 -10.38 1.85
C LYS A 149 10.13 -11.82 2.29
N GLN A 150 10.24 -12.12 3.57
CA GLN A 150 9.90 -13.41 4.15
C GLN A 150 9.26 -13.21 5.51
N LEU A 151 8.28 -14.02 5.84
CA LEU A 151 7.49 -13.90 7.06
C LEU A 151 7.11 -15.30 7.55
N GLU A 152 7.48 -15.61 8.79
CA GLU A 152 7.16 -16.85 9.49
C GLU A 152 6.54 -16.53 10.85
N PHE A 153 5.43 -17.14 11.18
CA PHE A 153 4.74 -16.95 12.45
C PHE A 153 5.00 -18.10 13.41
N ASP A 154 5.42 -17.77 14.63
CA ASP A 154 5.52 -18.72 15.74
C ASP A 154 4.40 -18.45 16.74
N ALA A 155 3.31 -19.23 16.62
CA ALA A 155 2.14 -19.11 17.47
C ALA A 155 2.44 -19.40 18.94
N ALA A 156 3.37 -20.32 19.22
CA ALA A 156 3.73 -20.69 20.59
C ALA A 156 4.52 -19.59 21.31
N ALA A 157 5.36 -18.88 20.56
CA ALA A 157 6.16 -17.78 21.10
C ALA A 157 5.46 -16.41 21.00
N GLY A 158 4.36 -16.28 20.24
CA GLY A 158 3.70 -15.00 19.96
C GLY A 158 4.64 -14.03 19.20
N THR A 159 5.45 -14.55 18.30
CA THR A 159 6.46 -13.78 17.56
C THR A 159 6.36 -14.02 16.06
N VAL A 160 6.83 -13.05 15.28
CA VAL A 160 7.08 -13.22 13.85
C VAL A 160 8.58 -13.13 13.58
N THR A 161 9.07 -14.03 12.73
CA THR A 161 10.42 -13.96 12.17
C THR A 161 10.31 -13.45 10.74
N VAL A 162 11.02 -12.38 10.43
CA VAL A 162 11.00 -11.76 9.11
C VAL A 162 12.39 -11.68 8.51
N ALA A 163 12.47 -11.71 7.18
CA ALA A 163 13.65 -11.32 6.45
C ALA A 163 13.35 -10.09 5.59
N ARG A 164 14.20 -9.08 5.67
CA ARG A 164 14.12 -7.90 4.80
C ARG A 164 15.39 -7.75 3.97
N GLU A 165 15.22 -7.24 2.79
CA GLU A 165 16.33 -6.92 1.91
C GLU A 165 16.86 -5.52 2.22
N LEU A 166 18.18 -5.42 2.28
CA LEU A 166 18.93 -4.17 2.43
C LEU A 166 19.72 -3.90 1.15
N GLU A 167 20.36 -2.74 1.09
CA GLU A 167 21.22 -2.38 -0.01
C GLU A 167 22.30 -3.44 -0.28
N SER A 168 22.73 -3.54 -1.54
CA SER A 168 23.77 -4.48 -1.99
C SER A 168 23.43 -5.97 -1.79
N GLY A 169 22.15 -6.32 -1.75
CA GLY A 169 21.69 -7.72 -1.63
C GLY A 169 21.88 -8.33 -0.24
N LEU A 170 22.15 -7.52 0.77
CA LEU A 170 22.18 -7.98 2.15
C LEU A 170 20.77 -8.31 2.63
N VAL A 171 20.65 -9.37 3.43
CA VAL A 171 19.38 -9.79 4.04
C VAL A 171 19.54 -9.75 5.56
N GLU A 172 18.67 -9.00 6.21
CA GLU A 172 18.58 -8.96 7.66
C GLU A 172 17.41 -9.82 8.14
N ARG A 173 17.68 -10.72 9.09
CA ARG A 173 16.66 -11.53 9.77
C ARG A 173 16.38 -10.98 11.16
N LEU A 174 15.11 -10.77 11.45
CA LEU A 174 14.64 -10.19 12.71
C LEU A 174 13.53 -11.05 13.30
N ARG A 175 13.52 -11.21 14.63
CA ARG A 175 12.39 -11.76 15.37
C ARG A 175 11.74 -10.64 16.17
N ILE A 176 10.42 -10.52 16.05
CA ILE A 176 9.65 -9.41 16.59
C ILE A 176 8.50 -9.97 17.41
N ALA A 177 8.33 -9.43 18.61
CA ALA A 177 7.16 -9.72 19.43
C ALA A 177 5.92 -8.99 18.88
N LEU A 178 4.76 -9.62 18.98
CA LEU A 178 3.48 -9.01 18.69
C LEU A 178 2.97 -8.18 19.89
N PRO A 179 2.22 -7.09 19.69
CA PRO A 179 1.76 -6.60 18.39
C PRO A 179 2.84 -5.85 17.59
N ALA A 180 2.77 -5.94 16.27
CA ALA A 180 3.76 -5.33 15.36
C ALA A 180 3.13 -4.85 14.05
N LEU A 181 3.84 -3.97 13.32
CA LEU A 181 3.50 -3.57 11.96
C LEU A 181 4.64 -3.94 11.00
N LEU A 182 4.29 -4.55 9.88
CA LEU A 182 5.22 -4.92 8.82
C LEU A 182 4.79 -4.25 7.50
N THR A 183 5.77 -3.70 6.76
CA THR A 183 5.51 -3.31 5.38
C THR A 183 6.05 -4.36 4.42
N ILE A 184 5.18 -4.84 3.55
CA ILE A 184 5.38 -6.04 2.73
C ILE A 184 5.88 -5.62 1.35
N GLN A 185 6.94 -6.27 0.91
CA GLN A 185 7.51 -6.10 -0.42
C GLN A 185 6.88 -7.10 -1.40
N THR A 186 6.80 -6.71 -2.67
CA THR A 186 6.39 -7.59 -3.76
C THR A 186 7.27 -8.82 -3.85
N GLY A 187 6.70 -9.94 -4.32
CA GLY A 187 7.43 -11.20 -4.47
C GLY A 187 7.62 -12.00 -3.18
N ILE A 188 6.99 -11.62 -2.06
CA ILE A 188 6.96 -12.43 -0.83
C ILE A 188 6.10 -13.70 -0.99
N ASN A 189 5.08 -13.61 -1.82
CA ASN A 189 4.12 -14.66 -2.15
C ASN A 189 3.60 -14.45 -3.58
N GLU A 190 2.58 -15.20 -3.98
CA GLU A 190 1.85 -15.03 -5.23
C GLU A 190 0.38 -14.73 -4.89
N PRO A 191 -0.10 -13.48 -5.04
CA PRO A 191 -1.47 -13.12 -4.73
C PRO A 191 -2.48 -13.93 -5.54
N GLY A 192 -3.42 -14.57 -4.85
CA GLY A 192 -4.48 -15.35 -5.48
C GLY A 192 -5.55 -14.49 -6.14
N TYR A 193 -6.24 -15.04 -7.14
CA TYR A 193 -7.39 -14.42 -7.78
C TYR A 193 -8.69 -14.86 -7.13
N ALA A 194 -9.64 -13.92 -7.01
CA ALA A 194 -10.97 -14.25 -6.55
C ALA A 194 -11.78 -14.99 -7.62
N THR A 195 -12.48 -16.04 -7.23
CA THR A 195 -13.43 -16.72 -8.13
C THR A 195 -14.70 -15.88 -8.32
N LEU A 196 -15.43 -16.07 -9.42
CA LEU A 196 -16.72 -15.39 -9.64
C LEU A 196 -17.73 -15.62 -8.49
N ARG A 197 -17.67 -16.80 -7.87
CA ARG A 197 -18.51 -17.09 -6.70
C ARG A 197 -18.10 -16.27 -5.50
N ALA A 198 -16.80 -16.17 -5.22
CA ALA A 198 -16.26 -15.38 -4.11
C ALA A 198 -16.56 -13.88 -4.28
N ILE A 199 -16.47 -13.36 -5.51
CA ILE A 199 -16.84 -11.96 -5.82
C ILE A 199 -18.32 -11.69 -5.50
N LYS A 200 -19.22 -12.62 -5.82
CA LYS A 200 -20.65 -12.48 -5.47
C LYS A 200 -20.87 -12.52 -3.95
N GLN A 201 -20.20 -13.44 -3.26
CA GLN A 201 -20.32 -13.60 -1.81
C GLN A 201 -19.65 -12.46 -1.02
N ALA A 202 -18.67 -11.76 -1.59
CA ALA A 202 -18.02 -10.62 -0.97
C ALA A 202 -19.00 -9.49 -0.63
N ARG A 203 -20.05 -9.33 -1.42
CA ARG A 203 -21.08 -8.30 -1.21
C ARG A 203 -21.94 -8.55 0.03
N ASP A 204 -21.97 -9.78 0.53
CA ASP A 204 -22.70 -10.16 1.74
C ASP A 204 -21.83 -10.06 3.01
N LYS A 205 -20.51 -9.82 2.83
CA LYS A 205 -19.58 -9.64 3.95
C LYS A 205 -19.66 -8.22 4.54
N PRO A 206 -19.35 -8.07 5.83
CA PRO A 206 -19.39 -6.75 6.46
C PRO A 206 -18.38 -5.78 5.85
N LEU A 207 -18.86 -4.63 5.38
CA LEU A 207 -18.10 -3.45 5.04
C LEU A 207 -18.64 -2.29 5.87
N GLU A 208 -17.84 -1.80 6.79
CA GLU A 208 -18.20 -0.69 7.68
C GLU A 208 -17.60 0.61 7.14
N VAL A 209 -18.41 1.67 7.11
CA VAL A 209 -17.97 3.03 6.81
C VAL A 209 -17.94 3.83 8.10
N VAL A 210 -16.81 4.46 8.39
CA VAL A 210 -16.56 5.16 9.65
C VAL A 210 -16.11 6.58 9.36
N ALA A 211 -16.72 7.56 9.98
CA ALA A 211 -16.24 8.94 9.92
C ALA A 211 -15.05 9.16 10.88
N PRO A 212 -14.11 10.06 10.58
CA PRO A 212 -13.01 10.40 11.49
C PRO A 212 -13.47 10.77 12.89
N GLY A 213 -14.59 11.51 13.01
CA GLY A 213 -15.18 11.88 14.31
C GLY A 213 -15.58 10.69 15.17
N ASP A 214 -16.05 9.57 14.57
CA ASP A 214 -16.36 8.34 15.28
C ASP A 214 -15.11 7.63 15.83
N LEU A 215 -13.95 7.98 15.31
CA LEU A 215 -12.64 7.52 15.76
C LEU A 215 -11.96 8.51 16.73
N GLY A 216 -12.66 9.57 17.13
CA GLY A 216 -12.13 10.60 18.02
C GLY A 216 -11.12 11.52 17.34
N LEU A 217 -11.21 11.69 16.03
CA LEU A 217 -10.36 12.58 15.26
C LEU A 217 -11.13 13.87 14.92
N GLU A 218 -10.63 15.00 15.43
CA GLU A 218 -11.20 16.30 15.11
C GLU A 218 -10.55 16.88 13.85
N ALA A 219 -11.34 17.54 13.00
CA ALA A 219 -10.86 18.14 11.75
C ALA A 219 -9.67 19.08 11.97
N GLY A 220 -9.76 19.94 12.98
CA GLY A 220 -8.69 20.90 13.32
C GLY A 220 -7.37 20.23 13.72
N ASP A 221 -7.42 19.07 14.37
CA ASP A 221 -6.23 18.32 14.73
C ASP A 221 -5.57 17.70 13.48
N LEU A 222 -6.37 17.24 12.53
CA LEU A 222 -5.88 16.67 11.27
C LEU A 222 -5.27 17.75 10.37
N GLU A 223 -5.85 18.94 10.30
CA GLU A 223 -5.27 20.07 9.58
C GLU A 223 -3.92 20.49 10.15
N GLN A 224 -3.75 20.45 11.47
CA GLN A 224 -2.51 20.85 12.13
C GLN A 224 -1.35 19.87 11.90
N ILE A 225 -1.62 18.61 11.67
CA ILE A 225 -0.58 17.61 11.42
C ILE A 225 -0.19 17.48 9.94
N ALA A 226 -0.96 18.06 9.04
CA ALA A 226 -0.64 18.06 7.61
C ALA A 226 0.70 18.77 7.38
N GLY A 227 1.69 18.04 6.87
CA GLY A 227 3.04 18.54 6.63
C GLY A 227 3.31 18.97 5.20
N THR A 228 2.45 18.54 4.26
CA THR A 228 2.58 18.81 2.83
C THR A 228 1.24 19.15 2.20
N GLN A 229 1.28 19.95 1.14
CA GLN A 229 0.10 20.28 0.36
C GLN A 229 0.43 20.17 -1.13
N LEU A 230 -0.42 19.45 -1.88
CA LEU A 230 -0.34 19.40 -3.33
C LEU A 230 -0.62 20.80 -3.91
N GLN A 231 0.33 21.35 -4.66
CA GLN A 231 0.20 22.67 -5.28
C GLN A 231 -0.29 22.57 -6.72
N ALA A 232 0.26 21.63 -7.48
CA ALA A 232 -0.13 21.35 -8.84
C ALA A 232 0.40 20.01 -9.31
N LEU A 233 -0.30 19.41 -10.26
CA LEU A 233 0.18 18.31 -11.09
C LEU A 233 0.52 18.85 -12.47
N ALA A 234 1.58 18.34 -13.07
CA ALA A 234 1.92 18.61 -14.45
C ALA A 234 2.44 17.34 -15.13
N PRO A 235 2.14 17.10 -16.41
CA PRO A 235 2.81 16.04 -17.15
C PRO A 235 4.32 16.27 -17.13
N PRO A 236 5.14 15.20 -17.06
CA PRO A 236 6.58 15.33 -17.12
C PRO A 236 7.00 15.97 -18.44
N GLU A 237 8.00 16.86 -18.39
CA GLU A 237 8.58 17.42 -19.61
C GLU A 237 9.12 16.29 -20.48
N ARG A 238 8.67 16.23 -21.73
CA ARG A 238 9.19 15.27 -22.70
C ARG A 238 10.61 15.68 -23.07
N GLY A 239 11.59 14.89 -22.68
CA GLY A 239 12.97 15.07 -23.13
C GLY A 239 13.10 14.85 -24.65
N ALA A 240 14.32 15.00 -25.16
CA ALA A 240 14.62 14.82 -26.59
C ALA A 240 14.34 13.41 -27.14
N GLY A 241 13.87 12.50 -26.29
CA GLY A 241 13.68 11.10 -26.64
C GLY A 241 14.97 10.29 -26.59
N ALA A 242 14.87 9.02 -26.98
CA ALA A 242 16.02 8.14 -27.07
C ALA A 242 16.70 8.28 -28.46
N GLU A 243 18.03 8.29 -28.48
CA GLU A 243 18.78 8.15 -29.74
C GLU A 243 18.74 6.66 -30.12
N MET A 244 18.16 6.36 -31.27
CA MET A 244 18.17 5.00 -31.80
C MET A 244 19.48 4.71 -32.46
N LEU A 245 20.21 3.74 -31.97
CA LEU A 245 21.50 3.31 -32.55
C LEU A 245 21.24 2.21 -33.58
N GLU A 246 21.73 2.42 -34.80
CA GLU A 246 21.63 1.46 -35.88
C GLU A 246 23.03 0.87 -36.22
N GLY A 247 23.08 -0.38 -36.69
CA GLY A 247 24.32 -1.03 -37.09
C GLY A 247 24.35 -2.52 -36.73
N SER A 248 25.49 -3.15 -37.07
CA SER A 248 25.76 -4.53 -36.65
C SER A 248 25.97 -4.62 -35.13
N PRO A 249 25.81 -5.80 -34.51
CA PRO A 249 26.01 -5.98 -33.06
C PRO A 249 27.35 -5.47 -32.56
N ALA A 250 28.43 -5.60 -33.38
CA ALA A 250 29.76 -5.14 -33.02
C ALA A 250 29.87 -3.61 -33.04
N GLU A 251 29.23 -2.94 -34.01
CA GLU A 251 29.19 -1.48 -34.07
C GLU A 251 28.37 -0.88 -32.93
N LEU A 252 27.22 -1.48 -32.63
CA LEU A 252 26.38 -1.08 -31.51
C LEU A 252 27.10 -1.22 -30.17
N ALA A 253 27.80 -2.34 -29.95
CA ALA A 253 28.58 -2.58 -28.73
C ALA A 253 29.70 -1.53 -28.56
N ASN A 254 30.40 -1.20 -29.64
CA ASN A 254 31.43 -0.16 -29.61
C ASN A 254 30.84 1.22 -29.32
N ARG A 255 29.74 1.58 -29.98
CA ARG A 255 29.10 2.88 -29.76
C ARG A 255 28.57 3.02 -28.30
N ILE A 256 27.97 1.98 -27.76
CA ILE A 256 27.52 1.96 -26.33
C ILE A 256 28.75 2.13 -25.42
N LEU A 257 29.86 1.45 -25.69
CA LEU A 257 31.06 1.57 -24.88
C LEU A 257 31.66 2.99 -24.92
N GLU A 258 31.62 3.66 -26.06
CA GLU A 258 32.03 5.08 -26.19
C GLU A 258 31.13 5.99 -25.35
N LEU A 259 29.80 5.87 -25.49
CA LEU A 259 28.85 6.67 -24.73
C LEU A 259 29.01 6.48 -23.21
N VAL A 260 29.24 5.25 -22.74
CA VAL A 260 29.52 4.98 -21.33
C VAL A 260 30.81 5.64 -20.87
N LYS A 261 31.90 5.56 -21.67
CA LYS A 261 33.18 6.19 -21.34
C LYS A 261 33.05 7.72 -21.25
N GLU A 262 32.37 8.35 -22.19
CA GLU A 262 32.11 9.79 -22.18
C GLU A 262 31.40 10.25 -20.92
N ARG A 263 30.40 9.46 -20.44
CA ARG A 263 29.64 9.77 -19.24
C ARG A 263 30.37 9.52 -17.92
N VAL A 264 31.26 8.53 -17.87
CA VAL A 264 32.04 8.18 -16.68
C VAL A 264 33.24 9.10 -16.48
N THR A 265 33.72 9.74 -17.57
CA THR A 265 34.88 10.66 -17.52
C THR A 265 34.51 12.13 -17.44
N SER A 266 33.21 12.48 -17.49
CA SER A 266 32.66 13.82 -17.29
C SER A 266 32.14 13.98 -15.84
#